data_caaa4e38063ec312f52f48877faf7e0b
#
_entry.id   caaa4e38063ec312f52f48877faf7e0b
#
_cell.length_a   1.000
_cell.length_b   1.000
_cell.length_c   1.000
_cell.angle_alpha   90.00
_cell.angle_beta   90.00
_cell.angle_gamma   90.00
#
_symmetry.space_group_name_H-M   'P 1'
#
loop_
_entity.id
_entity.type
_entity.pdbx_description
1 polymer ?
#
loop_
_entity_poly.entity_id
_entity_poly.type
_entity_poly.pdbx_seq_one_letter_code
_entity_poly.pdbx_strand_id
1 'polypeptide(L)'
;MDTSHNLPAEPGTAPTGCLTPGVVTPIRTVPADIVRPEYVGKKTPNEGNDSNMYTPEEVERVRAAGKVAAGAIVEAAKIAVPGTTTDQIDVLIHEYICDHGAYPSTVDYRGYPKSVCTSLNEVICHGIPDSTVLEDGDILNLDVTAY
;
A
#
# COMPACT_ATOMS: atom_id res chain seq x y z
N MET A 1 37.59 27.49 -0.62
CA MET A 1 36.31 28.08 -0.10
C MET A 1 35.26 27.01 -0.25
N ASP A 2 35.02 26.32 0.85
CA ASP A 2 34.03 25.22 0.91
C ASP A 2 32.67 25.83 1.26
N THR A 3 31.77 25.84 0.29
CA THR A 3 30.39 26.24 0.50
C THR A 3 29.53 25.00 0.68
N SER A 4 29.69 24.32 1.81
CA SER A 4 28.72 23.32 2.27
C SER A 4 27.43 24.06 2.56
N HIS A 5 26.45 23.94 1.64
CA HIS A 5 25.09 24.40 1.87
C HIS A 5 24.46 23.53 2.96
N ASN A 6 24.45 24.10 4.18
CA ASN A 6 23.69 23.58 5.30
C ASN A 6 22.21 23.92 5.02
N LEU A 7 21.50 23.03 4.30
CA LEU A 7 20.05 23.13 4.19
C LEU A 7 19.45 22.81 5.58
N PRO A 8 18.48 23.58 6.06
CA PRO A 8 17.78 23.26 7.31
C PRO A 8 17.12 21.89 7.18
N ALA A 9 17.18 21.09 8.23
CA ALA A 9 16.48 19.82 8.28
C ALA A 9 14.97 20.08 8.17
N GLU A 10 14.32 19.49 7.17
CA GLU A 10 12.89 19.57 6.96
C GLU A 10 12.14 18.87 8.12
N PRO A 11 10.96 19.40 8.55
CA PRO A 11 10.15 18.75 9.57
C PRO A 11 9.72 17.35 9.10
N GLY A 12 10.02 16.31 9.88
CA GLY A 12 9.67 14.93 9.56
C GLY A 12 10.84 14.05 9.09
N THR A 13 12.01 14.63 8.81
CA THR A 13 13.21 13.86 8.46
C THR A 13 14.11 13.65 9.67
N ALA A 14 14.68 12.44 9.80
CA ALA A 14 15.73 12.17 10.76
C ALA A 14 16.98 13.06 10.47
N PRO A 15 17.90 13.27 11.44
CA PRO A 15 19.08 14.09 11.25
C PRO A 15 19.98 13.69 10.06
N THR A 16 19.77 12.51 9.51
CA THR A 16 20.44 11.97 8.32
C THR A 16 19.68 12.25 7.01
N GLY A 17 18.53 12.94 7.06
CA GLY A 17 17.63 13.10 5.92
C GLY A 17 16.73 11.89 5.66
N CYS A 18 16.79 10.83 6.48
CA CYS A 18 15.95 9.65 6.31
C CYS A 18 14.56 9.86 6.92
N LEU A 19 13.54 9.28 6.28
CA LEU A 19 12.18 9.31 6.76
C LEU A 19 12.05 8.65 8.15
N THR A 20 11.38 9.34 9.08
CA THR A 20 11.05 8.77 10.39
C THR A 20 9.65 8.14 10.32
N PRO A 21 9.50 6.85 10.67
CA PRO A 21 8.18 6.21 10.67
C PRO A 21 7.17 6.94 11.56
N GLY A 22 5.97 7.13 11.05
CA GLY A 22 4.84 7.70 11.76
C GLY A 22 4.09 6.68 12.62
N VAL A 23 2.88 7.04 13.04
CA VAL A 23 1.99 6.16 13.81
C VAL A 23 1.13 5.34 12.87
N VAL A 24 1.26 4.01 12.94
CA VAL A 24 0.46 3.06 12.17
C VAL A 24 -0.88 2.85 12.87
N THR A 25 -2.00 3.12 12.18
CA THR A 25 -3.35 2.83 12.69
C THR A 25 -3.64 1.32 12.66
N PRO A 26 -4.61 0.83 13.47
CA PRO A 26 -4.97 -0.59 13.46
C PRO A 26 -5.38 -1.12 12.10
N ILE A 27 -5.23 -2.44 11.91
CA ILE A 27 -5.66 -3.16 10.71
C ILE A 27 -7.15 -2.91 10.45
N ARG A 28 -7.52 -2.64 9.19
CA ARG A 28 -8.91 -2.39 8.78
C ARG A 28 -9.67 -3.69 8.59
N THR A 29 -10.96 -3.65 8.86
CA THR A 29 -11.84 -4.81 8.70
C THR A 29 -12.32 -4.90 7.26
N VAL A 30 -12.08 -6.04 6.62
CA VAL A 30 -12.69 -6.37 5.33
C VAL A 30 -14.09 -6.96 5.56
N PRO A 31 -15.13 -6.55 4.81
CA PRO A 31 -16.48 -7.10 4.89
C PRO A 31 -16.51 -8.64 4.84
N ALA A 32 -17.41 -9.25 5.59
CA ALA A 32 -17.44 -10.70 5.80
C ALA A 32 -17.85 -11.50 4.55
N ASP A 33 -18.56 -10.88 3.64
CA ASP A 33 -19.04 -11.42 2.36
C ASP A 33 -17.96 -11.44 1.27
N ILE A 34 -16.86 -10.73 1.45
CA ILE A 34 -15.72 -10.75 0.54
C ILE A 34 -14.91 -12.02 0.76
N VAL A 35 -14.64 -12.75 -0.33
CA VAL A 35 -13.81 -13.97 -0.32
C VAL A 35 -12.39 -13.62 0.11
N ARG A 36 -11.89 -14.37 1.10
CA ARG A 36 -10.55 -14.15 1.65
C ARG A 36 -9.53 -15.08 1.03
N PRO A 37 -8.32 -14.60 0.76
CA PRO A 37 -7.19 -15.46 0.42
C PRO A 37 -6.89 -16.48 1.52
N GLU A 38 -6.26 -17.57 1.16
CA GLU A 38 -6.00 -18.71 2.07
C GLU A 38 -5.06 -18.38 3.25
N TYR A 39 -4.24 -17.34 3.11
CA TYR A 39 -3.26 -16.94 4.14
C TYR A 39 -3.87 -16.09 5.27
N VAL A 40 -5.09 -15.58 5.13
CA VAL A 40 -5.72 -14.73 6.14
C VAL A 40 -5.91 -15.51 7.43
N GLY A 41 -5.41 -14.95 8.54
CA GLY A 41 -5.37 -15.61 9.85
C GLY A 41 -4.25 -16.62 10.02
N LYS A 42 -3.34 -16.75 9.05
CA LYS A 42 -2.15 -17.64 9.14
C LYS A 42 -0.87 -16.81 9.24
N LYS A 43 0.14 -17.37 9.93
CA LYS A 43 1.46 -16.71 10.01
C LYS A 43 2.20 -16.70 8.69
N THR A 44 1.97 -17.69 7.84
CA THR A 44 2.61 -17.84 6.53
C THR A 44 1.60 -18.34 5.52
N PRO A 45 1.66 -17.87 4.25
CA PRO A 45 0.92 -18.49 3.16
C PRO A 45 1.29 -19.96 3.00
N ASN A 46 0.39 -20.77 2.43
CA ASN A 46 0.75 -22.11 2.02
C ASN A 46 1.86 -22.04 0.94
N GLU A 47 2.83 -22.95 1.01
CA GLU A 47 3.74 -23.16 -0.12
C GLU A 47 2.93 -23.86 -1.22
N GLY A 48 2.57 -23.08 -2.27
CA GLY A 48 1.83 -23.63 -3.41
C GLY A 48 2.73 -24.55 -4.24
N ASN A 49 2.20 -25.73 -4.56
CA ASN A 49 2.72 -26.57 -5.65
C ASN A 49 1.99 -26.26 -6.95
N ASP A 50 1.49 -25.04 -7.11
CA ASP A 50 0.62 -24.69 -8.22
C ASP A 50 1.39 -24.60 -9.51
N SER A 51 0.76 -25.08 -10.58
CA SER A 51 1.25 -24.89 -11.95
C SER A 51 1.31 -23.38 -12.24
N ASN A 52 2.40 -22.94 -12.85
CA ASN A 52 2.50 -21.56 -13.38
C ASN A 52 1.66 -21.38 -14.67
N MET A 53 0.81 -22.34 -15.01
CA MET A 53 -0.08 -22.30 -16.17
C MET A 53 -1.52 -22.07 -15.70
N TYR A 54 -2.10 -20.97 -16.16
CA TYR A 54 -3.47 -20.58 -15.84
C TYR A 54 -4.42 -20.95 -16.98
N THR A 55 -5.64 -21.34 -16.62
CA THR A 55 -6.74 -21.50 -17.56
C THR A 55 -7.23 -20.15 -18.09
N PRO A 56 -7.94 -20.09 -19.22
CA PRO A 56 -8.54 -18.86 -19.72
C PRO A 56 -9.44 -18.18 -18.69
N GLU A 57 -10.21 -18.96 -17.91
CA GLU A 57 -11.10 -18.45 -16.87
C GLU A 57 -10.33 -17.83 -15.69
N GLU A 58 -9.19 -18.42 -15.32
CA GLU A 58 -8.31 -17.85 -14.29
C GLU A 58 -7.65 -16.56 -14.76
N VAL A 59 -7.23 -16.49 -16.03
CA VAL A 59 -6.69 -15.27 -16.64
C VAL A 59 -7.73 -14.13 -16.60
N GLU A 60 -9.01 -14.41 -16.89
CA GLU A 60 -10.06 -13.38 -16.79
C GLU A 60 -10.29 -12.91 -15.36
N ARG A 61 -10.21 -13.78 -14.36
CA ARG A 61 -10.23 -13.38 -12.95
C ARG A 61 -9.07 -12.48 -12.56
N VAL A 62 -7.85 -12.83 -12.98
CA VAL A 62 -6.66 -11.98 -12.78
C VAL A 62 -6.82 -10.63 -13.46
N ARG A 63 -7.42 -10.59 -14.68
CA ARG A 63 -7.72 -9.31 -15.36
C ARG A 63 -8.73 -8.46 -14.57
N ALA A 64 -9.75 -9.09 -13.97
CA ALA A 64 -10.74 -8.38 -13.15
C ALA A 64 -10.09 -7.78 -11.90
N ALA A 65 -9.30 -8.57 -11.17
CA ALA A 65 -8.54 -8.10 -10.01
C ALA A 65 -7.57 -6.96 -10.38
N GLY A 66 -6.85 -7.10 -11.50
CA GLY A 66 -5.96 -6.06 -12.02
C GLY A 66 -6.66 -4.74 -12.36
N LYS A 67 -7.93 -4.79 -12.85
CA LYS A 67 -8.72 -3.58 -13.09
C LYS A 67 -9.10 -2.88 -11.77
N VAL A 68 -9.44 -3.64 -10.74
CA VAL A 68 -9.73 -3.08 -9.41
C VAL A 68 -8.47 -2.43 -8.83
N ALA A 69 -7.34 -3.10 -8.85
CA ALA A 69 -6.07 -2.55 -8.36
C ALA A 69 -5.67 -1.27 -9.11
N ALA A 70 -5.76 -1.27 -10.46
CA ALA A 70 -5.46 -0.09 -11.25
C ALA A 70 -6.42 1.07 -10.97
N GLY A 71 -7.73 0.79 -10.80
CA GLY A 71 -8.72 1.79 -10.44
C GLY A 71 -8.44 2.42 -9.07
N ALA A 72 -8.07 1.60 -8.08
CA ALA A 72 -7.68 2.09 -6.76
C ALA A 72 -6.48 3.06 -6.82
N ILE A 73 -5.46 2.76 -7.64
CA ILE A 73 -4.32 3.67 -7.85
C ILE A 73 -4.77 4.99 -8.48
N VAL A 74 -5.66 4.95 -9.47
CA VAL A 74 -6.19 6.16 -10.13
C VAL A 74 -6.94 7.05 -9.14
N GLU A 75 -7.76 6.47 -8.25
CA GLU A 75 -8.45 7.23 -7.20
C GLU A 75 -7.47 7.76 -6.15
N ALA A 76 -6.50 6.94 -5.71
CA ALA A 76 -5.47 7.36 -4.76
C ALA A 76 -4.62 8.52 -5.29
N ALA A 77 -4.30 8.54 -6.58
CA ALA A 77 -3.54 9.62 -7.21
C ALA A 77 -4.24 11.00 -7.10
N LYS A 78 -5.56 11.03 -6.99
CA LYS A 78 -6.32 12.28 -6.84
C LYS A 78 -6.13 12.93 -5.47
N ILE A 79 -5.84 12.14 -4.45
CA ILE A 79 -5.65 12.60 -3.08
C ILE A 79 -4.18 12.56 -2.63
N ALA A 80 -3.27 12.00 -3.42
CA ALA A 80 -1.84 11.98 -3.15
C ALA A 80 -1.23 13.37 -3.42
N VAL A 81 -1.56 14.32 -2.57
CA VAL A 81 -1.12 15.73 -2.65
C VAL A 81 -0.51 16.15 -1.31
N PRO A 82 0.32 17.21 -1.28
CA PRO A 82 0.87 17.74 -0.04
C PRO A 82 -0.21 17.97 1.01
N GLY A 83 0.04 17.53 2.24
CA GLY A 83 -0.88 17.60 3.36
C GLY A 83 -1.73 16.34 3.59
N THR A 84 -1.77 15.39 2.64
CA THR A 84 -2.40 14.08 2.83
C THR A 84 -1.47 13.14 3.55
N THR A 85 -1.98 12.30 4.47
CA THR A 85 -1.17 11.25 5.09
C THR A 85 -1.19 9.97 4.27
N THR A 86 -0.14 9.16 4.41
CA THR A 86 -0.11 7.83 3.76
C THR A 86 -1.21 6.90 4.28
N ASP A 87 -1.65 7.06 5.56
CA ASP A 87 -2.81 6.34 6.12
C ASP A 87 -4.15 6.73 5.45
N GLN A 88 -4.33 8.01 5.06
CA GLN A 88 -5.53 8.44 4.31
C GLN A 88 -5.59 7.80 2.92
N ILE A 89 -4.44 7.60 2.28
CA ILE A 89 -4.35 6.86 1.03
C ILE A 89 -4.74 5.39 1.23
N ASP A 90 -4.28 4.76 2.32
CA ASP A 90 -4.67 3.39 2.69
C ASP A 90 -6.18 3.25 2.92
N VAL A 91 -6.81 4.24 3.61
CA VAL A 91 -8.28 4.25 3.79
C VAL A 91 -8.99 4.18 2.45
N LEU A 92 -8.67 5.10 1.54
CA LEU A 92 -9.31 5.18 0.24
C LEU A 92 -9.12 3.90 -0.57
N ILE A 93 -7.91 3.35 -0.62
CA ILE A 93 -7.60 2.13 -1.37
C ILE A 93 -8.33 0.93 -0.76
N HIS A 94 -8.38 0.83 0.57
CA HIS A 94 -9.11 -0.23 1.27
C HIS A 94 -10.59 -0.21 0.90
N GLU A 95 -11.23 0.96 1.03
CA GLU A 95 -12.65 1.14 0.73
C GLU A 95 -12.92 0.85 -0.74
N TYR A 96 -12.11 1.41 -1.65
CA TYR A 96 -12.27 1.19 -3.09
C TYR A 96 -12.23 -0.30 -3.46
N ILE A 97 -11.24 -1.05 -2.96
CA ILE A 97 -11.10 -2.48 -3.27
C ILE A 97 -12.30 -3.25 -2.69
N CYS A 98 -12.69 -2.98 -1.44
CA CYS A 98 -13.83 -3.64 -0.79
C CYS A 98 -15.16 -3.33 -1.50
N ASP A 99 -15.39 -2.10 -1.92
CA ASP A 99 -16.60 -1.68 -2.65
C ASP A 99 -16.73 -2.36 -4.02
N HIS A 100 -15.61 -2.82 -4.59
CA HIS A 100 -15.59 -3.62 -5.81
C HIS A 100 -15.65 -5.13 -5.56
N GLY A 101 -15.94 -5.56 -4.32
CA GLY A 101 -16.11 -6.97 -3.94
C GLY A 101 -14.81 -7.76 -3.89
N ALA A 102 -13.66 -7.09 -3.85
CA ALA A 102 -12.34 -7.69 -3.82
C ALA A 102 -11.68 -7.57 -2.44
N TYR A 103 -10.72 -8.46 -2.15
CA TYR A 103 -9.92 -8.41 -0.93
C TYR A 103 -8.60 -7.67 -1.19
N PRO A 104 -8.23 -6.67 -0.36
CA PRO A 104 -6.90 -6.04 -0.46
C PRO A 104 -5.82 -7.05 -0.07
N SER A 105 -5.10 -7.60 -1.04
CA SER A 105 -4.24 -8.79 -0.83
C SER A 105 -3.08 -8.57 0.14
N THR A 106 -2.69 -7.34 0.41
CA THR A 106 -1.63 -7.04 1.38
C THR A 106 -2.10 -7.23 2.82
N VAL A 107 -3.41 -7.06 3.09
CA VAL A 107 -3.98 -7.18 4.45
C VAL A 107 -3.76 -8.59 5.00
N ASP A 108 -3.13 -8.67 6.15
CA ASP A 108 -2.77 -9.92 6.86
C ASP A 108 -1.82 -10.86 6.10
N TYR A 109 -1.28 -10.44 4.94
CA TYR A 109 -0.23 -11.20 4.29
C TYR A 109 1.05 -11.14 5.14
N ARG A 110 1.41 -12.26 5.76
CA ARG A 110 2.54 -12.36 6.72
C ARG A 110 2.45 -11.32 7.85
N GLY A 111 1.22 -10.95 8.24
CA GLY A 111 0.98 -9.95 9.27
C GLY A 111 1.09 -8.49 8.82
N TYR A 112 1.13 -8.21 7.51
CA TYR A 112 1.12 -6.85 7.00
C TYR A 112 -0.21 -6.15 7.33
N PRO A 113 -0.21 -4.94 7.92
CA PRO A 113 -1.41 -4.38 8.57
C PRO A 113 -2.27 -3.48 7.66
N LYS A 114 -1.91 -3.30 6.38
CA LYS A 114 -2.47 -2.28 5.51
C LYS A 114 -2.87 -2.82 4.14
N SER A 115 -3.67 -2.05 3.40
CA SER A 115 -4.25 -2.45 2.10
C SER A 115 -3.39 -2.05 0.90
N VAL A 116 -2.35 -1.30 1.13
CA VAL A 116 -1.39 -0.81 0.12
C VAL A 116 -0.02 -0.67 0.75
N CYS A 117 1.04 -0.74 -0.06
CA CYS A 117 2.34 -0.26 0.36
C CYS A 117 2.54 1.18 -0.15
N THR A 118 2.95 2.09 0.75
CA THR A 118 3.26 3.48 0.44
C THR A 118 4.75 3.72 0.69
N SER A 119 5.54 3.54 -0.35
CA SER A 119 7.00 3.71 -0.24
C SER A 119 7.39 5.12 -0.64
N LEU A 120 7.76 5.93 0.37
CA LEU A 120 8.04 7.34 0.24
C LEU A 120 9.56 7.57 0.17
N ASN A 121 10.01 8.35 -0.78
CA ASN A 121 11.39 8.78 -0.98
C ASN A 121 12.40 7.62 -0.99
N GLU A 122 13.24 7.49 0.03
CA GLU A 122 14.27 6.44 0.15
C GLU A 122 13.73 5.06 0.55
N VAL A 123 12.44 4.94 0.87
CA VAL A 123 11.83 3.64 1.17
C VAL A 123 11.71 2.85 -0.12
N ILE A 124 12.51 1.78 -0.25
CA ILE A 124 12.64 1.01 -1.49
C ILE A 124 11.34 0.27 -1.84
N CYS A 125 10.71 -0.39 -0.85
CA CYS A 125 9.46 -1.14 -1.03
C CYS A 125 8.79 -1.41 0.33
N HIS A 126 7.54 -1.88 0.28
CA HIS A 126 6.73 -2.32 1.42
C HIS A 126 6.58 -1.26 2.53
N GLY A 127 6.64 0.03 2.18
CA GLY A 127 6.35 1.11 3.11
C GLY A 127 4.95 0.94 3.73
N ILE A 128 4.88 0.96 5.07
CA ILE A 128 3.60 0.79 5.78
C ILE A 128 2.92 2.15 5.90
N PRO A 129 1.70 2.31 5.37
CA PRO A 129 0.90 3.52 5.57
C PRO A 129 0.77 3.90 7.05
N ASP A 130 1.06 5.15 7.35
CA ASP A 130 1.08 5.68 8.71
C ASP A 130 0.67 7.17 8.74
N SER A 131 0.95 7.87 9.83
CA SER A 131 0.66 9.31 9.98
C SER A 131 1.60 10.24 9.23
N THR A 132 2.54 9.73 8.43
CA THR A 132 3.45 10.55 7.63
C THR A 132 2.66 11.38 6.61
N VAL A 133 2.90 12.68 6.62
CA VAL A 133 2.25 13.65 5.73
C VAL A 133 3.09 13.81 4.48
N LEU A 134 2.45 13.78 3.32
CA LEU A 134 3.12 14.07 2.04
C LEU A 134 3.47 15.56 1.94
N GLU A 135 4.66 15.82 1.40
CA GLU A 135 5.19 17.16 1.16
C GLU A 135 5.40 17.41 -0.34
N ASP A 136 5.55 18.67 -0.72
CA ASP A 136 5.86 19.02 -2.12
C ASP A 136 7.28 18.55 -2.48
N GLY A 137 7.39 17.82 -3.58
CA GLY A 137 8.65 17.23 -4.03
C GLY A 137 8.87 15.78 -3.58
N ASP A 138 7.98 15.21 -2.76
CA ASP A 138 8.04 13.79 -2.40
C ASP A 138 7.86 12.86 -3.61
N ILE A 139 8.58 11.76 -3.61
CA ILE A 139 8.39 10.64 -4.53
C ILE A 139 7.63 9.54 -3.79
N LEU A 140 6.41 9.22 -4.25
CA LEU A 140 5.57 8.19 -3.66
C LEU A 140 5.38 7.03 -4.63
N ASN A 141 5.77 5.83 -4.21
CA ASN A 141 5.38 4.57 -4.87
C ASN A 141 4.17 3.98 -4.15
N LEU A 142 3.13 3.61 -4.92
CA LEU A 142 1.96 2.86 -4.45
C LEU A 142 2.00 1.46 -5.05
N ASP A 143 2.02 0.43 -4.19
CA ASP A 143 1.91 -0.97 -4.58
C ASP A 143 0.58 -1.53 -4.08
N VAL A 144 -0.31 -1.85 -5.03
CA VAL A 144 -1.69 -2.26 -4.79
C VAL A 144 -1.96 -3.62 -5.42
N THR A 145 -2.54 -4.51 -4.63
CA THR A 145 -2.91 -5.86 -5.08
C THR A 145 -4.32 -6.19 -4.61
N ALA A 146 -5.12 -6.79 -5.47
CA ALA A 146 -6.50 -7.21 -5.17
C ALA A 146 -6.69 -8.72 -5.45
N TYR A 147 -7.56 -9.38 -4.64
CA TYR A 147 -7.92 -10.80 -4.76
C TYR A 147 -9.42 -10.95 -4.92
#